data_6acd8d8547191f1a22534e85f13b583a
#
_entry.id   6acd8d8547191f1a22534e85f13b583a
#
_cell.length_a   1.000
_cell.length_b   1.000
_cell.length_c   1.000
_cell.angle_alpha   90.00
_cell.angle_beta   90.00
_cell.angle_gamma   90.00
#
_symmetry.space_group_name_H-M   'P 1'
#
loop_
_entity.id
_entity.type
_entity.pdbx_description
1 polymer ?
#
loop_
_entity_poly.entity_id
_entity_poly.type
_entity_poly.pdbx_seq_one_letter_code
_entity_poly.pdbx_strand_id
1 'polypeptide(L)'
;MLDNNVQKEYSVFVLIGGDFLDKKELAAKAVELLNKEYPDAICSLEYVKPHELLFATRLAAQCTDARVNMVTPVLYSKYPTLEALAEADEQDISDIIRSCGFYKTKAHDISLASKMLVNEYGGIVPDTVEELIKLPGIGRKTANLVVGDVYGKPAVVCDTHCIRITNLLGFTTTKDPAKCEIELREILDPIESNNFCHRLVLHGRAVCIARRPQCDRCVLKEICEHSKNSEE
;
A
#
# COMPACT_ATOMS: atom_id res chain seq x y z
N MET A 1 -47.49 12.62 6.86
CA MET A 1 -46.36 12.05 7.61
C MET A 1 -45.13 12.17 6.71
N LEU A 2 -44.34 13.19 6.95
CA LEU A 2 -43.14 13.50 6.15
C LEU A 2 -41.96 12.78 6.79
N ASP A 3 -41.32 11.92 6.00
CA ASP A 3 -40.13 11.16 6.41
C ASP A 3 -38.93 12.10 6.52
N ASN A 4 -38.51 12.40 7.75
CA ASN A 4 -37.30 13.17 8.07
C ASN A 4 -36.13 12.19 8.19
N ASN A 5 -35.55 11.77 7.10
CA ASN A 5 -34.22 11.13 7.08
C ASN A 5 -33.22 12.02 6.32
N VAL A 6 -32.96 13.19 6.89
CA VAL A 6 -31.79 13.98 6.51
C VAL A 6 -30.61 13.39 7.26
N GLN A 7 -29.82 12.55 6.58
CA GLN A 7 -28.49 12.19 7.05
C GLN A 7 -27.68 13.48 7.18
N LYS A 8 -27.37 13.86 8.42
CA LYS A 8 -26.42 14.91 8.72
C LYS A 8 -25.03 14.42 8.31
N GLU A 9 -24.56 14.84 7.13
CA GLU A 9 -23.15 14.87 6.81
C GLU A 9 -22.47 15.81 7.81
N TYR A 10 -21.83 15.26 8.81
CA TYR A 10 -20.92 16.04 9.65
C TYR A 10 -19.62 16.26 8.86
N SER A 11 -19.57 17.36 8.10
CA SER A 11 -18.32 17.86 7.56
C SER A 11 -17.46 18.28 8.77
N VAL A 12 -16.40 17.53 9.04
CA VAL A 12 -15.40 17.90 10.03
C VAL A 12 -14.57 19.04 9.41
N PHE A 13 -14.83 20.26 9.84
CA PHE A 13 -14.03 21.41 9.47
C PHE A 13 -12.93 21.60 10.51
N VAL A 14 -11.72 21.79 10.09
CA VAL A 14 -10.56 22.08 10.93
C VAL A 14 -10.07 23.51 10.64
N LEU A 15 -9.97 24.34 11.67
CA LEU A 15 -9.46 25.71 11.57
C LEU A 15 -7.93 25.69 11.46
N ILE A 16 -7.38 26.15 10.33
CA ILE A 16 -5.94 26.29 10.11
C ILE A 16 -5.68 27.68 9.55
N GLY A 17 -4.87 28.48 10.26
CA GLY A 17 -4.51 29.83 9.80
C GLY A 17 -5.67 30.80 9.63
N GLY A 18 -6.85 30.51 10.18
CA GLY A 18 -8.06 31.34 10.06
C GLY A 18 -9.11 30.79 9.07
N ASP A 19 -8.77 29.74 8.29
CA ASP A 19 -9.69 29.14 7.33
C ASP A 19 -10.21 27.79 7.82
N PHE A 20 -11.48 27.49 7.55
CA PHE A 20 -12.09 26.18 7.81
C PHE A 20 -11.86 25.28 6.59
N LEU A 21 -10.98 24.29 6.73
CA LEU A 21 -10.69 23.31 5.69
C LEU A 21 -11.59 22.07 5.83
N ASP A 22 -12.10 21.58 4.72
CA ASP A 22 -12.77 20.28 4.67
C ASP A 22 -11.77 19.12 4.58
N LYS A 23 -12.24 17.87 4.66
CA LYS A 23 -11.37 16.69 4.61
C LYS A 23 -10.55 16.59 3.32
N LYS A 24 -11.09 17.01 2.17
CA LYS A 24 -10.37 16.96 0.89
C LYS A 24 -9.26 17.99 0.84
N GLU A 25 -9.52 19.18 1.34
CA GLU A 25 -8.52 20.25 1.45
C GLU A 25 -7.40 19.87 2.42
N LEU A 26 -7.74 19.23 3.57
CA LEU A 26 -6.76 18.70 4.50
C LEU A 26 -5.92 17.57 3.89
N ALA A 27 -6.55 16.68 3.11
CA ALA A 27 -5.85 15.61 2.41
C ALA A 27 -4.91 16.16 1.33
N ALA A 28 -5.35 17.14 0.56
CA ALA A 28 -4.52 17.85 -0.42
C ALA A 28 -3.31 18.53 0.25
N LYS A 29 -3.52 19.15 1.41
CA LYS A 29 -2.43 19.75 2.19
C LYS A 29 -1.45 18.71 2.73
N ALA A 30 -1.95 17.54 3.18
CA ALA A 30 -1.09 16.45 3.62
C ALA A 30 -0.24 15.90 2.45
N VAL A 31 -0.83 15.75 1.26
CA VAL A 31 -0.11 15.35 0.04
C VAL A 31 1.01 16.34 -0.27
N GLU A 32 0.72 17.64 -0.26
CA GLU A 32 1.71 18.72 -0.51
C GLU A 32 2.89 18.63 0.47
N LEU A 33 2.59 18.56 1.78
CA LEU A 33 3.60 18.54 2.84
C LEU A 33 4.48 17.27 2.77
N LEU A 34 3.86 16.10 2.55
CA LEU A 34 4.59 14.84 2.41
C LEU A 34 5.39 14.78 1.11
N ASN A 35 4.91 15.42 0.03
CA ASN A 35 5.67 15.50 -1.22
C ASN A 35 6.96 16.32 -1.07
N LYS A 36 6.90 17.42 -0.30
CA LYS A 36 8.09 18.22 0.01
C LYS A 36 9.09 17.48 0.89
N GLU A 37 8.59 16.71 1.85
CA GLU A 37 9.43 15.97 2.82
C GLU A 37 10.03 14.70 2.20
N TYR A 38 9.27 14.01 1.33
CA TYR A 38 9.65 12.74 0.72
C TYR A 38 9.42 12.76 -0.81
N PRO A 39 10.15 13.61 -1.57
CA PRO A 39 9.93 13.77 -3.01
C PRO A 39 10.20 12.48 -3.80
N ASP A 40 11.15 11.66 -3.36
CA ASP A 40 11.61 10.43 -4.03
C ASP A 40 11.01 9.16 -3.42
N ALA A 41 9.85 9.27 -2.76
CA ALA A 41 9.20 8.10 -2.17
C ALA A 41 8.69 7.14 -3.25
N ILE A 42 9.25 5.93 -3.26
CA ILE A 42 8.88 4.84 -4.16
C ILE A 42 8.73 3.52 -3.40
N CYS A 43 8.25 2.50 -4.07
CA CYS A 43 8.25 1.14 -3.52
C CYS A 43 9.67 0.71 -3.14
N SER A 44 9.83 0.13 -1.94
CA SER A 44 11.13 -0.36 -1.46
C SER A 44 11.49 -1.76 -1.98
N LEU A 45 10.57 -2.44 -2.66
CA LEU A 45 10.84 -3.71 -3.33
C LEU A 45 11.47 -3.46 -4.70
N GLU A 46 12.55 -4.18 -4.98
CA GLU A 46 13.27 -4.07 -6.26
C GLU A 46 12.66 -5.01 -7.29
N TYR A 47 12.35 -4.48 -8.48
CA TYR A 47 11.78 -5.23 -9.58
C TYR A 47 12.09 -4.57 -10.93
N VAL A 48 12.02 -5.35 -12.00
CA VAL A 48 12.13 -4.89 -13.41
C VAL A 48 10.85 -5.21 -14.17
N LYS A 49 10.25 -6.37 -13.90
CA LYS A 49 9.07 -6.87 -14.61
C LYS A 49 7.83 -6.87 -13.68
N PRO A 50 6.61 -6.76 -14.23
CA PRO A 50 5.37 -6.76 -13.45
C PRO A 50 5.22 -7.95 -12.48
N HIS A 51 5.51 -9.16 -12.94
CA HIS A 51 5.42 -10.36 -12.11
C HIS A 51 6.47 -10.39 -10.99
N GLU A 52 7.60 -9.70 -11.17
CA GLU A 52 8.62 -9.61 -10.13
C GLU A 52 8.10 -8.80 -8.94
N LEU A 53 7.44 -7.66 -9.16
CA LEU A 53 6.80 -6.90 -8.08
C LEU A 53 5.67 -7.70 -7.43
N LEU A 54 4.82 -8.35 -8.23
CA LEU A 54 3.72 -9.16 -7.75
C LEU A 54 4.21 -10.22 -6.73
N PHE A 55 5.24 -10.98 -7.10
CA PHE A 55 5.77 -12.04 -6.23
C PHE A 55 6.66 -11.49 -5.12
N ALA A 56 7.43 -10.43 -5.34
CA ALA A 56 8.16 -9.76 -4.28
C ALA A 56 7.22 -9.26 -3.17
N THR A 57 6.07 -8.69 -3.54
CA THR A 57 5.05 -8.27 -2.57
C THR A 57 4.45 -9.45 -1.81
N ARG A 58 4.21 -10.60 -2.50
CA ARG A 58 3.78 -11.82 -1.82
C ARG A 58 4.84 -12.31 -0.83
N LEU A 59 6.12 -12.23 -1.20
CA LEU A 59 7.23 -12.59 -0.33
C LEU A 59 7.37 -11.64 0.87
N ALA A 60 7.05 -10.36 0.74
CA ALA A 60 7.09 -9.36 1.79
C ALA A 60 6.03 -9.55 2.89
N ALA A 61 5.02 -10.40 2.68
CA ALA A 61 4.06 -10.74 3.73
C ALA A 61 4.76 -11.35 4.94
N GLN A 62 4.76 -10.64 6.08
CA GLN A 62 5.48 -10.99 7.32
C GLN A 62 7.00 -11.23 7.10
N CYS A 63 7.59 -10.46 6.20
CA CYS A 63 9.02 -10.44 5.92
C CYS A 63 9.45 -8.99 5.63
N THR A 64 10.71 -8.66 5.89
CA THR A 64 11.23 -7.32 5.57
C THR A 64 11.54 -7.19 4.08
N ASP A 65 11.31 -6.00 3.52
CA ASP A 65 11.62 -5.70 2.11
C ASP A 65 13.10 -5.96 1.80
N ALA A 66 13.99 -5.60 2.73
CA ALA A 66 15.44 -5.89 2.60
C ALA A 66 15.73 -7.39 2.45
N ARG A 67 15.01 -8.26 3.18
CA ARG A 67 15.16 -9.71 3.03
C ARG A 67 14.63 -10.20 1.70
N VAL A 68 13.51 -9.65 1.24
CA VAL A 68 12.94 -9.97 -0.08
C VAL A 68 13.93 -9.58 -1.19
N ASN A 69 14.46 -8.35 -1.16
CA ASN A 69 15.42 -7.86 -2.13
C ASN A 69 16.76 -8.65 -2.16
N MET A 70 17.06 -9.43 -1.09
CA MET A 70 18.21 -10.36 -1.11
C MET A 70 17.92 -11.68 -1.84
N VAL A 71 16.67 -12.15 -1.85
CA VAL A 71 16.34 -13.45 -2.43
C VAL A 71 15.77 -13.36 -3.84
N THR A 72 15.08 -12.27 -4.18
CA THR A 72 14.45 -12.09 -5.49
C THR A 72 15.45 -12.08 -6.65
N PRO A 73 16.66 -11.51 -6.56
CA PRO A 73 17.66 -11.61 -7.63
C PRO A 73 18.07 -13.05 -7.93
N VAL A 74 18.18 -13.90 -6.89
CA VAL A 74 18.50 -15.33 -7.06
C VAL A 74 17.36 -16.04 -7.76
N LEU A 75 16.11 -15.80 -7.33
CA LEU A 75 14.92 -16.39 -7.92
C LEU A 75 14.78 -16.02 -9.41
N TYR A 76 14.89 -14.72 -9.74
CA TYR A 76 14.70 -14.24 -11.11
C TYR A 76 15.91 -14.46 -12.02
N SER A 77 17.11 -14.62 -11.46
CA SER A 77 18.25 -15.10 -12.24
C SER A 77 18.07 -16.54 -12.69
N LYS A 78 17.50 -17.39 -11.84
CA LYS A 78 17.24 -18.80 -12.14
C LYS A 78 16.01 -18.99 -13.04
N TYR A 79 14.97 -18.19 -12.82
CA TYR A 79 13.70 -18.20 -13.55
C TYR A 79 13.41 -16.84 -14.15
N PRO A 80 14.07 -16.47 -15.27
CA PRO A 80 14.06 -15.11 -15.79
C PRO A 80 12.77 -14.70 -16.50
N THR A 81 11.87 -15.63 -16.75
CA THR A 81 10.56 -15.39 -17.36
C THR A 81 9.44 -15.98 -16.52
N LEU A 82 8.23 -15.50 -16.76
CA LEU A 82 7.05 -16.02 -16.08
C LEU A 82 6.79 -17.49 -16.42
N GLU A 83 7.04 -17.88 -17.68
CA GLU A 83 6.93 -19.26 -18.15
C GLU A 83 7.92 -20.17 -17.43
N ALA A 84 9.18 -19.74 -17.33
CA ALA A 84 10.21 -20.48 -16.60
C ALA A 84 9.81 -20.67 -15.12
N LEU A 85 9.21 -19.65 -14.51
CA LEU A 85 8.74 -19.72 -13.13
C LEU A 85 7.49 -20.61 -12.98
N ALA A 86 6.61 -20.65 -13.99
CA ALA A 86 5.44 -21.53 -14.02
C ALA A 86 5.83 -23.03 -14.16
N GLU A 87 6.94 -23.31 -14.84
CA GLU A 87 7.49 -24.66 -15.01
C GLU A 87 8.44 -25.07 -13.88
N ALA A 88 8.81 -24.14 -12.99
CA ALA A 88 9.74 -24.40 -11.90
C ALA A 88 9.23 -25.46 -10.92
N ASP A 89 10.15 -26.26 -10.40
CA ASP A 89 9.86 -27.15 -9.27
C ASP A 89 9.54 -26.30 -8.03
N GLU A 90 8.40 -26.56 -7.39
CA GLU A 90 7.94 -25.82 -6.20
C GLU A 90 8.94 -25.95 -5.04
N GLN A 91 9.59 -27.12 -4.89
CA GLN A 91 10.59 -27.33 -3.86
C GLN A 91 11.82 -26.44 -4.10
N ASP A 92 12.22 -26.25 -5.34
CA ASP A 92 13.34 -25.38 -5.69
C ASP A 92 13.03 -23.89 -5.42
N ILE A 93 11.83 -23.43 -5.78
CA ILE A 93 11.36 -22.08 -5.38
C ILE A 93 11.39 -21.97 -3.85
N SER A 94 10.88 -22.97 -3.14
CA SER A 94 10.82 -23.02 -1.67
C SER A 94 12.22 -22.91 -1.03
N ASP A 95 13.21 -23.58 -1.60
CA ASP A 95 14.60 -23.55 -1.09
C ASP A 95 15.24 -22.17 -1.31
N ILE A 96 15.02 -21.54 -2.46
CA ILE A 96 15.52 -20.19 -2.76
C ILE A 96 14.94 -19.15 -1.78
N ILE A 97 13.62 -19.18 -1.53
CA ILE A 97 12.93 -18.18 -0.71
C ILE A 97 12.87 -18.55 0.77
N ARG A 98 13.59 -19.56 1.22
CA ARG A 98 13.50 -20.15 2.57
C ARG A 98 13.59 -19.13 3.69
N SER A 99 14.39 -18.07 3.51
CA SER A 99 14.58 -17.03 4.51
C SER A 99 13.43 -16.02 4.63
N CYS A 100 12.40 -16.08 3.75
CA CYS A 100 11.27 -15.16 3.76
C CYS A 100 10.13 -15.52 4.72
N GLY A 101 10.27 -16.57 5.55
CA GLY A 101 9.19 -17.05 6.42
C GLY A 101 7.97 -17.57 5.65
N PHE A 102 7.23 -18.52 6.20
CA PHE A 102 6.10 -19.18 5.51
C PHE A 102 6.43 -19.59 4.06
N TYR A 103 7.68 -19.87 3.82
CA TYR A 103 8.24 -20.04 2.48
C TYR A 103 7.58 -21.15 1.66
N LYS A 104 7.13 -22.24 2.28
CA LYS A 104 6.41 -23.33 1.59
C LYS A 104 5.09 -22.84 0.99
N THR A 105 4.27 -22.15 1.78
CA THR A 105 3.01 -21.59 1.30
C THR A 105 3.27 -20.52 0.22
N LYS A 106 4.30 -19.69 0.40
CA LYS A 106 4.67 -18.68 -0.59
C LYS A 106 5.16 -19.30 -1.90
N ALA A 107 5.95 -20.37 -1.84
CA ALA A 107 6.40 -21.11 -3.04
C ALA A 107 5.21 -21.72 -3.78
N HIS A 108 4.29 -22.33 -3.05
CA HIS A 108 3.05 -22.87 -3.61
C HIS A 108 2.22 -21.79 -4.30
N ASP A 109 2.00 -20.65 -3.64
CA ASP A 109 1.24 -19.54 -4.22
C ASP A 109 1.92 -18.98 -5.48
N ILE A 110 3.26 -18.80 -5.46
CA ILE A 110 4.03 -18.32 -6.62
C ILE A 110 3.91 -19.32 -7.79
N SER A 111 4.09 -20.62 -7.54
CA SER A 111 3.95 -21.67 -8.58
C SER A 111 2.55 -21.65 -9.20
N LEU A 112 1.50 -21.64 -8.38
CA LEU A 112 0.13 -21.64 -8.88
C LEU A 112 -0.22 -20.32 -9.61
N ALA A 113 0.16 -19.18 -9.05
CA ALA A 113 -0.11 -17.88 -9.68
C ALA A 113 0.64 -17.74 -11.01
N SER A 114 1.89 -18.22 -11.11
CA SER A 114 2.64 -18.21 -12.36
C SER A 114 1.97 -19.09 -13.43
N LYS A 115 1.52 -20.30 -13.07
CA LYS A 115 0.78 -21.18 -13.99
C LYS A 115 -0.53 -20.54 -14.46
N MET A 116 -1.27 -19.93 -13.55
CA MET A 116 -2.52 -19.24 -13.86
C MET A 116 -2.28 -18.05 -14.80
N LEU A 117 -1.26 -17.23 -14.52
CA LEU A 117 -0.88 -16.11 -15.38
C LEU A 117 -0.51 -16.56 -16.79
N VAL A 118 0.24 -17.65 -16.94
CA VAL A 118 0.61 -18.17 -18.26
C VAL A 118 -0.61 -18.74 -18.99
N ASN A 119 -1.41 -19.58 -18.32
CA ASN A 119 -2.46 -20.36 -18.96
C ASN A 119 -3.75 -19.56 -19.23
N GLU A 120 -4.10 -18.64 -18.32
CA GLU A 120 -5.38 -17.92 -18.36
C GLU A 120 -5.23 -16.45 -18.76
N TYR A 121 -4.06 -15.84 -18.51
CA TYR A 121 -3.79 -14.43 -18.79
C TYR A 121 -2.74 -14.24 -19.91
N GLY A 122 -2.33 -15.30 -20.60
CA GLY A 122 -1.38 -15.22 -21.73
C GLY A 122 0.00 -14.68 -21.36
N GLY A 123 0.45 -14.90 -20.10
CA GLY A 123 1.72 -14.40 -19.58
C GLY A 123 1.72 -12.91 -19.17
N ILE A 124 0.55 -12.28 -19.13
CA ILE A 124 0.40 -10.86 -18.77
C ILE A 124 -0.13 -10.76 -17.34
N VAL A 125 0.51 -9.94 -16.51
CA VAL A 125 -0.01 -9.62 -15.17
C VAL A 125 -1.21 -8.68 -15.33
N PRO A 126 -2.38 -8.99 -14.74
CA PRO A 126 -3.56 -8.12 -14.84
C PRO A 126 -3.30 -6.72 -14.25
N ASP A 127 -3.99 -5.71 -14.79
CA ASP A 127 -3.85 -4.31 -14.44
C ASP A 127 -5.04 -3.76 -13.64
N THR A 128 -5.87 -4.66 -13.08
CA THR A 128 -7.00 -4.32 -12.20
C THR A 128 -6.94 -5.12 -10.91
N VAL A 129 -7.43 -4.51 -9.83
CA VAL A 129 -7.47 -5.16 -8.50
C VAL A 129 -8.35 -6.40 -8.54
N GLU A 130 -9.47 -6.34 -9.24
CA GLU A 130 -10.47 -7.42 -9.36
C GLU A 130 -9.90 -8.68 -9.99
N GLU A 131 -9.03 -8.55 -10.99
CA GLU A 131 -8.37 -9.70 -11.62
C GLU A 131 -7.19 -10.18 -10.79
N LEU A 132 -6.38 -9.28 -10.25
CA LEU A 132 -5.21 -9.64 -9.45
C LEU A 132 -5.57 -10.44 -8.19
N ILE A 133 -6.68 -10.13 -7.51
CA ILE A 133 -7.09 -10.86 -6.30
C ILE A 133 -7.60 -12.29 -6.58
N LYS A 134 -7.81 -12.66 -7.84
CA LYS A 134 -8.12 -14.05 -8.23
C LYS A 134 -6.88 -14.94 -8.20
N LEU A 135 -5.69 -14.34 -8.27
CA LEU A 135 -4.43 -15.08 -8.26
C LEU A 135 -4.13 -15.65 -6.86
N PRO A 136 -3.66 -16.90 -6.77
CA PRO A 136 -3.28 -17.51 -5.50
C PRO A 136 -2.32 -16.66 -4.68
N GLY A 137 -2.63 -16.46 -3.40
CA GLY A 137 -1.80 -15.70 -2.47
C GLY A 137 -1.79 -14.18 -2.67
N ILE A 138 -2.54 -13.65 -3.61
CA ILE A 138 -2.59 -12.21 -3.90
C ILE A 138 -3.81 -11.59 -3.23
N GLY A 139 -3.55 -10.75 -2.23
CA GLY A 139 -4.58 -9.98 -1.54
C GLY A 139 -4.75 -8.57 -2.11
N ARG A 140 -5.79 -7.86 -1.65
CA ARG A 140 -6.15 -6.51 -2.10
C ARG A 140 -5.00 -5.50 -1.97
N LYS A 141 -4.22 -5.56 -0.88
CA LYS A 141 -3.05 -4.70 -0.70
C LYS A 141 -2.01 -4.90 -1.80
N THR A 142 -1.65 -6.16 -2.09
CA THR A 142 -0.71 -6.51 -3.17
C THR A 142 -1.24 -6.06 -4.53
N ALA A 143 -2.53 -6.30 -4.79
CA ALA A 143 -3.17 -5.89 -6.02
C ALA A 143 -3.12 -4.36 -6.23
N ASN A 144 -3.47 -3.58 -5.21
CA ASN A 144 -3.36 -2.11 -5.28
C ASN A 144 -1.91 -1.66 -5.54
N LEU A 145 -0.92 -2.27 -4.87
CA LEU A 145 0.49 -1.92 -5.08
C LEU A 145 0.91 -2.16 -6.55
N VAL A 146 0.55 -3.33 -7.10
CA VAL A 146 0.87 -3.64 -8.51
C VAL A 146 0.16 -2.69 -9.47
N VAL A 147 -1.13 -2.40 -9.23
CA VAL A 147 -1.90 -1.45 -10.05
C VAL A 147 -1.28 -0.06 -10.04
N GLY A 148 -0.85 0.42 -8.87
CA GLY A 148 -0.22 1.74 -8.73
C GLY A 148 1.19 1.79 -9.29
N ASP A 149 2.08 0.90 -8.88
CA ASP A 149 3.50 1.00 -9.16
C ASP A 149 3.88 0.50 -10.58
N VAL A 150 3.17 -0.53 -11.08
CA VAL A 150 3.47 -1.09 -12.40
C VAL A 150 2.71 -0.36 -13.50
N TYR A 151 1.43 -0.07 -13.27
CA TYR A 151 0.54 0.46 -14.30
C TYR A 151 0.26 1.96 -14.19
N GLY A 152 0.75 2.62 -13.11
CA GLY A 152 0.54 4.05 -12.89
C GLY A 152 -0.93 4.43 -12.73
N LYS A 153 -1.79 3.47 -12.36
CA LYS A 153 -3.22 3.71 -12.16
C LYS A 153 -3.51 4.15 -10.72
N PRO A 154 -4.59 4.89 -10.49
CA PRO A 154 -4.99 5.28 -9.14
C PRO A 154 -5.13 4.07 -8.21
N ALA A 155 -4.36 4.08 -7.12
CA ALA A 155 -4.34 2.99 -6.16
C ALA A 155 -4.12 3.51 -4.74
N VAL A 156 -4.78 2.88 -3.76
CA VAL A 156 -4.59 3.19 -2.33
C VAL A 156 -4.09 1.95 -1.62
N VAL A 157 -2.83 1.96 -1.21
CA VAL A 157 -2.18 0.84 -0.54
C VAL A 157 -2.34 0.98 0.97
N CYS A 158 -3.42 0.43 1.52
CA CYS A 158 -3.71 0.46 2.95
C CYS A 158 -2.85 -0.55 3.72
N ASP A 159 -1.62 -0.16 4.04
CA ASP A 159 -0.77 -0.89 4.96
C ASP A 159 -0.95 -0.42 6.41
N THR A 160 -0.20 -0.99 7.35
CA THR A 160 -0.27 -0.63 8.77
C THR A 160 0.13 0.83 9.05
N HIS A 161 1.03 1.41 8.25
CA HIS A 161 1.41 2.82 8.37
C HIS A 161 0.29 3.72 7.83
N CYS A 162 -0.21 3.41 6.65
CA CYS A 162 -1.31 4.14 6.01
C CYS A 162 -2.53 4.19 6.95
N ILE A 163 -3.06 3.03 7.38
CA ILE A 163 -4.23 2.95 8.26
C ILE A 163 -4.00 3.74 9.55
N ARG A 164 -2.86 3.57 10.20
CA ARG A 164 -2.58 4.24 11.47
C ARG A 164 -2.48 5.76 11.31
N ILE A 165 -1.71 6.22 10.33
CA ILE A 165 -1.45 7.66 10.18
C ILE A 165 -2.70 8.39 9.71
N THR A 166 -3.47 7.82 8.77
CA THR A 166 -4.72 8.43 8.29
C THR A 166 -5.79 8.49 9.36
N ASN A 167 -5.83 7.52 10.29
CA ASN A 167 -6.67 7.61 11.49
C ASN A 167 -6.20 8.72 12.45
N LEU A 168 -4.89 8.88 12.66
CA LEU A 168 -4.34 9.97 13.50
C LEU A 168 -4.59 11.35 12.89
N LEU A 169 -4.62 11.45 11.56
CA LEU A 169 -4.95 12.68 10.84
C LEU A 169 -6.46 13.00 10.85
N GLY A 170 -7.32 12.05 11.24
CA GLY A 170 -8.78 12.19 11.15
C GLY A 170 -9.34 11.94 9.75
N PHE A 171 -8.53 11.42 8.83
CA PHE A 171 -8.96 11.14 7.45
C PHE A 171 -9.83 9.90 7.36
N THR A 172 -9.52 8.90 8.17
CA THR A 172 -10.25 7.62 8.25
C THR A 172 -10.62 7.28 9.68
N THR A 173 -11.64 6.42 9.85
CA THR A 173 -12.14 6.03 11.17
C THR A 173 -12.07 4.53 11.42
N THR A 174 -11.51 3.77 10.48
CA THR A 174 -11.53 2.31 10.46
C THR A 174 -10.14 1.70 10.57
N LYS A 175 -10.08 0.47 11.09
CA LYS A 175 -8.88 -0.38 11.06
C LYS A 175 -8.95 -1.43 9.96
N ASP A 176 -10.09 -1.55 9.28
CA ASP A 176 -10.27 -2.45 8.14
C ASP A 176 -9.62 -1.87 6.90
N PRO A 177 -8.66 -2.56 6.25
CA PRO A 177 -7.94 -2.02 5.09
C PRO A 177 -8.85 -1.69 3.90
N ALA A 178 -9.90 -2.48 3.66
CA ALA A 178 -10.79 -2.25 2.53
C ALA A 178 -11.68 -1.03 2.75
N LYS A 179 -12.16 -0.82 3.97
CA LYS A 179 -12.93 0.37 4.32
C LYS A 179 -12.03 1.62 4.31
N CYS A 180 -10.81 1.51 4.84
CA CYS A 180 -9.82 2.59 4.80
C CYS A 180 -9.52 3.02 3.35
N GLU A 181 -9.37 2.06 2.44
CA GLU A 181 -9.19 2.33 1.02
C GLU A 181 -10.37 3.14 0.44
N ILE A 182 -11.61 2.77 0.76
CA ILE A 182 -12.81 3.47 0.29
C ILE A 182 -12.82 4.91 0.81
N GLU A 183 -12.66 5.10 2.14
CA GLU A 183 -12.63 6.44 2.75
C GLU A 183 -11.53 7.34 2.15
N LEU A 184 -10.35 6.79 1.88
CA LEU A 184 -9.25 7.55 1.28
C LEU A 184 -9.47 7.89 -0.19
N ARG A 185 -10.10 7.00 -0.96
CA ARG A 185 -10.46 7.28 -2.37
C ARG A 185 -11.45 8.44 -2.53
N GLU A 186 -12.24 8.73 -1.50
CA GLU A 186 -13.21 9.85 -1.51
C GLU A 186 -12.53 11.21 -1.33
N ILE A 187 -11.37 11.27 -0.67
CA ILE A 187 -10.71 12.52 -0.29
C ILE A 187 -9.36 12.78 -0.98
N LEU A 188 -8.68 11.73 -1.46
CA LEU A 188 -7.40 11.88 -2.16
C LEU A 188 -7.59 12.15 -3.65
N ASP A 189 -6.70 12.96 -4.22
CA ASP A 189 -6.54 13.00 -5.66
C ASP A 189 -6.12 11.60 -6.16
N PRO A 190 -6.86 11.02 -7.11
CA PRO A 190 -6.54 9.70 -7.64
C PRO A 190 -5.10 9.57 -8.16
N ILE A 191 -4.54 10.62 -8.78
CA ILE A 191 -3.19 10.63 -9.35
C ILE A 191 -2.13 10.54 -8.24
N GLU A 192 -2.36 11.22 -7.11
CA GLU A 192 -1.41 11.26 -5.99
C GLU A 192 -1.58 10.09 -5.00
N SER A 193 -2.66 9.33 -5.10
CA SER A 193 -3.07 8.35 -4.08
C SER A 193 -2.02 7.27 -3.81
N ASN A 194 -1.35 6.74 -4.85
CA ASN A 194 -0.30 5.74 -4.69
C ASN A 194 0.96 6.34 -4.02
N ASN A 195 1.43 7.48 -4.52
CA ASN A 195 2.59 8.17 -3.97
C ASN A 195 2.36 8.61 -2.52
N PHE A 196 1.16 9.07 -2.19
CA PHE A 196 0.77 9.39 -0.81
C PHE A 196 0.97 8.19 0.12
N CYS A 197 0.57 6.99 -0.30
CA CYS A 197 0.76 5.77 0.49
C CYS A 197 2.26 5.46 0.72
N HIS A 198 3.11 5.58 -0.30
CA HIS A 198 4.56 5.39 -0.15
C HIS A 198 5.17 6.42 0.82
N ARG A 199 4.78 7.69 0.70
CA ARG A 199 5.23 8.75 1.62
C ARG A 199 4.80 8.48 3.06
N LEU A 200 3.60 7.95 3.28
CA LEU A 200 3.14 7.56 4.61
C LEU A 200 3.97 6.41 5.21
N VAL A 201 4.45 5.46 4.41
CA VAL A 201 5.37 4.42 4.90
C VAL A 201 6.68 5.03 5.40
N LEU A 202 7.30 5.93 4.61
CA LEU A 202 8.54 6.61 5.01
C LEU A 202 8.32 7.47 6.25
N HIS A 203 7.26 8.27 6.27
CA HIS A 203 6.89 9.12 7.41
C HIS A 203 6.62 8.29 8.67
N GLY A 204 5.95 7.16 8.52
CA GLY A 204 5.64 6.24 9.62
C GLY A 204 6.86 5.53 10.20
N ARG A 205 7.89 5.31 9.39
CA ARG A 205 9.18 4.76 9.83
C ARG A 205 10.06 5.82 10.50
N ALA A 206 10.08 7.04 9.97
CA ALA A 206 11.03 8.09 10.39
C ALA A 206 10.48 9.01 11.51
N VAL A 207 9.23 9.37 11.49
CA VAL A 207 8.64 10.43 12.35
C VAL A 207 7.43 9.92 13.12
N CYS A 208 6.36 9.49 12.44
CA CYS A 208 5.14 9.02 13.08
C CYS A 208 5.28 7.56 13.50
N ILE A 209 6.16 7.27 14.46
CA ILE A 209 6.44 5.91 14.95
C ILE A 209 5.30 5.43 15.86
N ALA A 210 4.82 4.19 15.68
CA ALA A 210 3.60 3.69 16.32
C ALA A 210 3.54 3.85 17.85
N ARG A 211 4.66 3.66 18.57
CA ARG A 211 4.71 3.72 20.04
C ARG A 211 5.30 5.03 20.58
N ARG A 212 5.93 5.83 19.72
CA ARG A 212 6.62 7.07 20.10
C ARG A 212 6.63 8.02 18.90
N PRO A 213 5.48 8.59 18.53
CA PRO A 213 5.42 9.58 17.45
C PRO A 213 6.22 10.83 17.85
N GLN A 214 6.99 11.37 16.90
CA GLN A 214 7.82 12.56 17.10
C GLN A 214 7.07 13.79 16.58
N CYS A 215 5.97 14.16 17.26
CA CYS A 215 5.05 15.20 16.80
C CYS A 215 5.69 16.57 16.66
N ASP A 216 6.71 16.91 17.48
CA ASP A 216 7.39 18.21 17.44
C ASP A 216 8.15 18.48 16.12
N ARG A 217 8.57 17.43 15.43
CA ARG A 217 9.25 17.51 14.13
C ARG A 217 8.38 17.05 12.95
N CYS A 218 7.10 16.80 13.20
CA CYS A 218 6.19 16.27 12.20
C CYS A 218 5.70 17.39 11.27
N VAL A 219 5.93 17.23 9.97
CA VAL A 219 5.44 18.17 8.94
C VAL A 219 3.90 18.24 8.86
N LEU A 220 3.21 17.22 9.39
CA LEU A 220 1.75 17.16 9.43
C LEU A 220 1.16 17.67 10.75
N LYS A 221 1.98 18.19 11.68
CA LYS A 221 1.55 18.56 13.03
C LYS A 221 0.32 19.46 13.04
N GLU A 222 0.33 20.51 12.23
CA GLU A 222 -0.73 21.52 12.21
C GLU A 222 -2.09 21.00 11.71
N ILE A 223 -2.07 19.97 10.85
CA ILE A 223 -3.29 19.37 10.28
C ILE A 223 -3.71 18.08 10.99
N CYS A 224 -2.92 17.60 11.98
CA CYS A 224 -3.11 16.32 12.62
C CYS A 224 -4.06 16.43 13.83
N GLU A 225 -5.21 15.74 13.79
CA GLU A 225 -6.16 15.71 14.92
C GLU A 225 -5.52 15.17 16.20
N HIS A 226 -4.69 14.12 16.09
CA HIS A 226 -4.00 13.55 17.25
C HIS A 226 -3.06 14.56 17.92
N SER A 227 -2.35 15.39 17.15
CA SER A 227 -1.45 16.40 17.70
C SER A 227 -2.22 17.47 18.47
N LYS A 228 -3.33 17.94 17.92
CA LYS A 228 -4.19 18.96 18.55
C LYS A 228 -4.78 18.47 19.88
N ASN A 229 -5.29 17.23 19.90
CA ASN A 229 -5.87 16.63 21.10
C ASN A 229 -4.84 16.27 22.17
N SER A 230 -3.54 16.29 21.86
CA SER A 230 -2.46 15.98 22.80
C SER A 230 -1.87 17.23 23.46
N GLU A 231 -2.23 18.42 22.98
CA GLU A 231 -1.82 19.73 23.54
C GLU A 231 -2.88 20.32 24.50
N GLU A 232 -4.09 19.73 24.57
CA GLU A 232 -5.13 19.98 25.56
C GLU A 232 -4.93 19.10 26.82
#